data_147c1ad0d82816642723e7060508087c
#
_entry.id   147c1ad0d82816642723e7060508087c
#
_cell.length_a   1.000
_cell.length_b   1.000
_cell.length_c   1.000
_cell.angle_alpha   90.00
_cell.angle_beta   90.00
_cell.angle_gamma   90.00
#
_symmetry.space_group_name_H-M   'P 1'
#
loop_
_entity.id
_entity.type
_entity.pdbx_description
1 polymer ?
#
loop_
_entity_poly.entity_id
_entity_poly.type
_entity_poly.pdbx_seq_one_letter_code
_entity_poly.pdbx_strand_id
1 'polypeptide(L)'
;YLQGDGRRTQRGQIQSQALTAILGVAGAQPTYGYRRVYHRLRQQHTGIGRERVRRFMGRVGVQPPPPMKKKRPAPAVVAERDWPQGRRLQIDATRFRLDDGVAWVYLVEDVKTRQCLAASAAPTLSQERAAATLLDGRRQLSALGLPGPRLIQSDAGSDFTSGHFQQVCQDIGQWVRCRVAQVGGMGILERLNRTFKHEFIFRHEVNTLANLRALLPAFQRWYN
;
A
#
# COMPACT_ATOMS: atom_id res chain seq x y z
N TYR A 1 -28.75 -31.90 36.52
CA TYR A 1 -27.96 -32.47 35.38
C TYR A 1 -28.29 -31.82 34.01
N LEU A 2 -29.12 -30.77 33.93
CA LEU A 2 -29.54 -30.16 32.65
C LEU A 2 -28.89 -28.78 32.33
N GLN A 3 -27.97 -28.27 33.16
CA GLN A 3 -27.29 -26.97 32.89
C GLN A 3 -26.04 -27.08 32.01
N GLY A 4 -25.57 -28.29 31.66
CA GLY A 4 -24.37 -28.50 30.88
C GLY A 4 -24.54 -28.32 29.35
N ASP A 5 -25.74 -28.55 28.85
CA ASP A 5 -26.00 -28.62 27.40
C ASP A 5 -26.15 -27.21 26.76
N GLY A 6 -26.78 -26.28 27.45
CA GLY A 6 -26.94 -24.90 26.95
C GLY A 6 -25.62 -24.14 26.80
N ARG A 7 -24.64 -24.35 27.69
CA ARG A 7 -23.32 -23.72 27.61
C ARG A 7 -22.47 -24.29 26.47
N ARG A 8 -22.58 -25.58 26.15
CA ARG A 8 -21.94 -26.23 25.02
C ARG A 8 -22.49 -25.70 23.71
N THR A 9 -23.80 -25.58 23.58
CA THR A 9 -24.48 -25.06 22.38
C THR A 9 -24.11 -23.58 22.13
N GLN A 10 -24.12 -22.76 23.19
CA GLN A 10 -23.74 -21.35 23.11
C GLN A 10 -22.25 -21.16 22.71
N ARG A 11 -21.34 -21.97 23.27
CA ARG A 11 -19.92 -21.98 22.85
C ARG A 11 -19.75 -22.40 21.40
N GLY A 12 -20.50 -23.38 20.93
CA GLY A 12 -20.51 -23.83 19.53
C GLY A 12 -20.96 -22.72 18.57
N GLN A 13 -22.03 -22.02 18.90
CA GLN A 13 -22.55 -20.89 18.12
C GLN A 13 -21.57 -19.74 18.05
N ILE A 14 -20.96 -19.32 19.16
CA ILE A 14 -19.92 -18.26 19.20
C ILE A 14 -18.70 -18.69 18.37
N GLN A 15 -18.36 -19.98 18.38
CA GLN A 15 -17.23 -20.49 17.60
C GLN A 15 -17.54 -20.50 16.11
N SER A 16 -18.75 -20.86 15.70
CA SER A 16 -19.22 -20.83 14.31
C SER A 16 -19.29 -19.41 13.77
N GLN A 17 -19.86 -18.46 14.51
CA GLN A 17 -19.93 -17.05 14.12
C GLN A 17 -18.54 -16.44 13.96
N ALA A 18 -17.61 -16.76 14.87
CA ALA A 18 -16.23 -16.29 14.76
C ALA A 18 -15.52 -16.84 13.51
N LEU A 19 -15.75 -18.12 13.20
CA LEU A 19 -15.20 -18.74 12.00
C LEU A 19 -15.75 -18.09 10.72
N THR A 20 -17.07 -17.90 10.64
CA THR A 20 -17.72 -17.24 9.51
C THR A 20 -17.16 -15.83 9.28
N ALA A 21 -17.04 -15.03 10.35
CA ALA A 21 -16.47 -13.68 10.26
C ALA A 21 -15.01 -13.71 9.77
N ILE A 22 -14.18 -14.64 10.27
CA ILE A 22 -12.79 -14.80 9.85
C ILE A 22 -12.70 -15.20 8.37
N LEU A 23 -13.51 -16.18 7.95
CA LEU A 23 -13.56 -16.65 6.56
C LEU A 23 -14.06 -15.55 5.61
N GLY A 24 -15.04 -14.76 6.03
CA GLY A 24 -15.55 -13.62 5.26
C GLY A 24 -14.44 -12.61 4.98
N VAL A 25 -13.69 -12.18 6.00
CA VAL A 25 -12.56 -11.24 5.81
C VAL A 25 -11.42 -11.87 5.02
N ALA A 26 -11.05 -13.13 5.32
CA ALA A 26 -9.95 -13.80 4.62
C ALA A 26 -10.30 -14.10 3.14
N GLY A 27 -11.53 -14.48 2.84
CA GLY A 27 -12.02 -14.67 1.46
C GLY A 27 -12.09 -13.36 0.70
N ALA A 28 -12.58 -12.29 1.34
CA ALA A 28 -12.58 -10.96 0.78
C ALA A 28 -11.16 -10.40 0.58
N GLN A 29 -10.16 -10.83 1.33
CA GLN A 29 -8.77 -10.37 1.29
C GLN A 29 -7.77 -11.54 1.39
N PRO A 30 -7.59 -12.37 0.34
CA PRO A 30 -6.77 -13.59 0.38
C PRO A 30 -5.29 -13.36 0.72
N THR A 31 -4.79 -12.16 0.53
CA THR A 31 -3.41 -11.78 0.84
C THR A 31 -3.21 -11.36 2.30
N TYR A 32 -4.30 -11.28 3.08
CA TYR A 32 -4.23 -10.87 4.47
C TYR A 32 -3.76 -12.02 5.37
N GLY A 33 -2.63 -11.81 6.06
CA GLY A 33 -2.24 -12.64 7.20
C GLY A 33 -3.12 -12.35 8.42
N TYR A 34 -3.08 -13.25 9.41
CA TYR A 34 -3.94 -13.19 10.60
C TYR A 34 -3.95 -11.82 11.35
N ARG A 35 -2.83 -11.05 11.29
CA ARG A 35 -2.77 -9.72 11.92
C ARG A 35 -3.70 -8.72 11.23
N ARG A 36 -3.70 -8.69 9.90
CA ARG A 36 -4.58 -7.81 9.11
C ARG A 36 -6.05 -8.24 9.22
N VAL A 37 -6.32 -9.55 9.17
CA VAL A 37 -7.67 -10.10 9.41
C VAL A 37 -8.18 -9.70 10.80
N TYR A 38 -7.35 -9.83 11.83
CA TYR A 38 -7.70 -9.40 13.19
C TYR A 38 -8.03 -7.90 13.26
N HIS A 39 -7.20 -7.04 12.67
CA HIS A 39 -7.46 -5.59 12.68
C HIS A 39 -8.78 -5.24 11.98
N ARG A 40 -9.09 -5.89 10.86
CA ARG A 40 -10.35 -5.69 10.13
C ARG A 40 -11.56 -6.13 10.97
N LEU A 41 -11.48 -7.30 11.61
CA LEU A 41 -12.52 -7.79 12.52
C LEU A 41 -12.72 -6.88 13.75
N ARG A 42 -11.62 -6.32 14.28
CA ARG A 42 -11.69 -5.35 15.38
C ARG A 42 -12.45 -4.07 14.98
N GLN A 43 -12.25 -3.58 13.77
CA GLN A 43 -13.01 -2.44 13.23
C GLN A 43 -14.50 -2.75 13.09
N GLN A 44 -14.87 -4.00 12.91
CA GLN A 44 -16.26 -4.48 12.85
C GLN A 44 -16.84 -4.82 14.24
N HIS A 45 -16.14 -4.48 15.32
CA HIS A 45 -16.55 -4.72 16.71
C HIS A 45 -16.90 -6.18 17.05
N THR A 46 -16.26 -7.14 16.39
CA THR A 46 -16.59 -8.57 16.53
C THR A 46 -16.15 -9.21 17.86
N GLY A 47 -15.36 -8.54 18.67
CA GLY A 47 -14.84 -9.06 19.94
C GLY A 47 -13.90 -10.28 19.82
N ILE A 48 -13.50 -10.67 18.60
CA ILE A 48 -12.66 -11.85 18.36
C ILE A 48 -11.20 -11.51 18.66
N GLY A 49 -10.57 -12.23 19.60
CA GLY A 49 -9.18 -12.03 19.97
C GLY A 49 -8.16 -12.47 18.89
N ARG A 50 -7.02 -11.80 18.82
CA ARG A 50 -5.95 -12.04 17.81
C ARG A 50 -5.49 -13.49 17.74
N GLU A 51 -5.31 -14.15 18.88
CA GLU A 51 -4.84 -15.54 18.94
C GLU A 51 -5.90 -16.52 18.40
N ARG A 52 -7.18 -16.23 18.61
CA ARG A 52 -8.28 -17.01 18.03
C ARG A 52 -8.28 -16.90 16.50
N VAL A 53 -8.07 -15.70 15.94
CA VAL A 53 -7.94 -15.51 14.50
C VAL A 53 -6.76 -16.31 13.95
N ARG A 54 -5.59 -16.24 14.59
CA ARG A 54 -4.40 -16.99 14.19
C ARG A 54 -4.64 -18.51 14.13
N ARG A 55 -5.24 -19.06 15.20
CA ARG A 55 -5.54 -20.50 15.29
C ARG A 55 -6.56 -20.95 14.24
N PHE A 56 -7.62 -20.18 14.03
CA PHE A 56 -8.64 -20.55 13.05
C PHE A 56 -8.11 -20.49 11.63
N MET A 57 -7.42 -19.44 11.26
CA MET A 57 -6.81 -19.34 9.93
C MET A 57 -5.80 -20.49 9.68
N GLY A 58 -5.05 -20.90 10.71
CA GLY A 58 -4.15 -22.07 10.62
C GLY A 58 -4.89 -23.38 10.41
N ARG A 59 -6.02 -23.59 11.13
CA ARG A 59 -6.81 -24.83 11.02
C ARG A 59 -7.50 -25.00 9.67
N VAL A 60 -8.00 -23.90 9.10
CA VAL A 60 -8.73 -23.94 7.82
C VAL A 60 -7.84 -23.67 6.61
N GLY A 61 -6.54 -23.52 6.81
CA GLY A 61 -5.58 -23.34 5.71
C GLY A 61 -5.66 -22.00 4.97
N VAL A 62 -6.46 -21.04 5.43
CA VAL A 62 -6.62 -19.72 4.79
C VAL A 62 -5.52 -18.76 5.23
N GLN A 63 -4.28 -19.09 4.90
CA GLN A 63 -3.15 -18.20 5.12
C GLN A 63 -2.53 -17.80 3.79
N PRO A 64 -2.09 -16.54 3.63
CA PRO A 64 -1.34 -16.16 2.45
C PRO A 64 -0.07 -17.01 2.36
N PRO A 65 0.38 -17.36 1.16
CA PRO A 65 1.65 -18.06 0.99
C PRO A 65 2.78 -17.29 1.68
N PRO A 66 3.73 -17.97 2.31
CA PRO A 66 4.86 -17.32 2.96
C PRO A 66 5.59 -16.45 1.92
N PRO A 67 6.00 -15.22 2.29
CA PRO A 67 6.76 -14.38 1.38
C PRO A 67 8.05 -15.11 1.00
N MET A 68 8.37 -15.12 -0.30
CA MET A 68 9.65 -15.65 -0.76
C MET A 68 10.79 -14.95 0.01
N LYS A 69 11.63 -15.75 0.68
CA LYS A 69 12.78 -15.22 1.41
C LYS A 69 13.79 -14.67 0.41
N LYS A 70 13.75 -13.36 0.14
CA LYS A 70 14.88 -12.68 -0.51
C LYS A 70 16.05 -12.68 0.47
N LYS A 71 17.26 -13.04 0.00
CA LYS A 71 18.49 -12.82 0.77
C LYS A 71 18.52 -11.35 1.21
N ARG A 72 18.59 -11.11 2.52
CA ARG A 72 18.71 -9.75 3.03
C ARG A 72 20.08 -9.24 2.61
N PRO A 73 20.17 -8.15 1.83
CA PRO A 73 21.45 -7.48 1.66
C PRO A 73 21.94 -6.97 3.02
N ALA A 74 23.25 -6.86 3.17
CA ALA A 74 23.86 -6.31 4.39
C ALA A 74 23.25 -4.94 4.72
N PRO A 75 23.11 -4.59 6.03
CA PRO A 75 22.56 -3.32 6.42
C PRO A 75 23.46 -2.19 5.91
N ALA A 76 23.01 -1.45 4.92
CA ALA A 76 23.63 -0.20 4.54
C ALA A 76 23.17 0.90 5.50
N VAL A 77 23.98 1.94 5.61
CA VAL A 77 23.73 3.14 6.42
C VAL A 77 22.26 3.54 6.32
N VAL A 78 21.57 3.45 7.43
CA VAL A 78 20.16 3.82 7.57
C VAL A 78 20.12 5.34 7.41
N ALA A 79 19.69 5.80 6.23
CA ALA A 79 19.30 7.20 6.09
C ALA A 79 18.24 7.49 7.16
N GLU A 80 18.42 8.59 7.88
CA GLU A 80 17.59 9.01 9.02
C GLU A 80 16.14 8.56 8.90
N ARG A 81 15.72 7.66 9.79
CA ARG A 81 14.34 7.16 9.84
C ARG A 81 13.36 8.16 10.47
N ASP A 82 13.90 9.22 11.08
CA ASP A 82 13.13 10.14 11.93
C ASP A 82 12.76 11.46 11.26
N TRP A 83 12.50 11.41 9.95
CA TRP A 83 11.90 12.56 9.29
C TRP A 83 10.46 12.76 9.81
N PRO A 84 10.07 14.00 10.13
CA PRO A 84 8.67 14.31 10.44
C PRO A 84 7.75 13.99 9.26
N GLN A 85 6.47 13.82 9.56
CA GLN A 85 5.43 13.60 8.54
C GLN A 85 5.49 14.67 7.44
N GLY A 86 5.33 14.26 6.19
CA GLY A 86 5.33 15.13 5.01
C GLY A 86 6.71 15.62 4.55
N ARG A 87 7.78 15.35 5.32
CA ARG A 87 9.12 15.89 5.00
C ARG A 87 9.92 15.02 4.04
N ARG A 88 9.59 13.75 3.91
CA ARG A 88 10.28 12.83 3.01
C ARG A 88 9.27 12.08 2.16
N LEU A 89 9.26 12.36 0.87
CA LEU A 89 8.39 11.72 -0.10
C LEU A 89 9.18 10.75 -0.98
N GLN A 90 8.50 9.70 -1.40
CA GLN A 90 8.95 8.81 -2.47
C GLN A 90 7.95 8.87 -3.62
N ILE A 91 8.46 8.89 -4.85
CA ILE A 91 7.67 8.77 -6.07
C ILE A 91 8.26 7.69 -6.98
N ASP A 92 7.41 6.90 -7.60
CA ASP A 92 7.79 5.84 -8.53
C ASP A 92 6.71 5.63 -9.58
N ALA A 93 7.13 5.06 -10.72
CA ALA A 93 6.26 4.70 -11.82
C ALA A 93 6.19 3.18 -11.98
N THR A 94 5.00 2.63 -11.99
CA THR A 94 4.80 1.19 -12.16
C THR A 94 3.99 0.88 -13.41
N ARG A 95 4.46 -0.08 -14.21
CA ARG A 95 3.85 -0.47 -15.47
C ARG A 95 2.69 -1.43 -15.27
N PHE A 96 1.61 -1.22 -16.04
CA PHE A 96 0.47 -2.12 -16.19
C PHE A 96 0.26 -2.48 -17.66
N ARG A 97 -0.16 -3.72 -17.91
CA ARG A 97 -0.72 -4.13 -19.20
C ARG A 97 -2.23 -4.11 -19.09
N LEU A 98 -2.89 -3.45 -20.02
CA LEU A 98 -4.34 -3.33 -20.16
C LEU A 98 -4.74 -3.86 -21.53
N ASP A 99 -6.02 -4.08 -21.77
CA ASP A 99 -6.52 -4.53 -23.07
C ASP A 99 -6.36 -3.46 -24.15
N ASP A 100 -6.46 -2.18 -23.75
CA ASP A 100 -6.24 -1.01 -24.61
C ASP A 100 -4.75 -0.57 -24.70
N GLY A 101 -3.82 -1.36 -24.13
CA GLY A 101 -2.39 -1.10 -24.25
C GLY A 101 -1.61 -1.16 -22.94
N VAL A 102 -0.75 -0.18 -22.72
CA VAL A 102 0.09 -0.06 -21.54
C VAL A 102 -0.26 1.19 -20.77
N ALA A 103 -0.30 1.09 -19.46
CA ALA A 103 -0.40 2.24 -18.56
C ALA A 103 0.79 2.29 -17.60
N TRP A 104 1.17 3.50 -17.23
CA TRP A 104 2.15 3.79 -16.18
C TRP A 104 1.44 4.51 -15.04
N VAL A 105 1.49 3.93 -13.86
CA VAL A 105 0.88 4.49 -12.64
C VAL A 105 1.97 5.11 -11.79
N TYR A 106 1.83 6.38 -11.49
CA TYR A 106 2.68 7.14 -10.59
C TYR A 106 2.04 7.17 -9.21
N LEU A 107 2.81 6.81 -8.20
CA LEU A 107 2.40 6.85 -6.80
C LEU A 107 3.36 7.73 -6.00
N VAL A 108 2.81 8.58 -5.14
CA VAL A 108 3.57 9.40 -4.18
C VAL A 108 3.21 8.96 -2.77
N GLU A 109 4.22 8.62 -1.98
CA GLU A 109 4.06 8.15 -0.60
C GLU A 109 4.84 8.99 0.39
N ASP A 110 4.24 9.34 1.53
CA ASP A 110 4.97 9.86 2.68
C ASP A 110 5.69 8.72 3.41
N VAL A 111 7.00 8.86 3.50
CA VAL A 111 7.87 7.83 4.11
C VAL A 111 7.57 7.60 5.58
N LYS A 112 7.12 8.60 6.32
CA LYS A 112 6.83 8.49 7.76
C LYS A 112 5.52 7.77 8.04
N THR A 113 4.43 8.24 7.43
CA THR A 113 3.08 7.73 7.72
C THR A 113 2.69 6.55 6.84
N ARG A 114 3.37 6.36 5.71
CA ARG A 114 3.01 5.39 4.66
C ARG A 114 1.72 5.74 3.93
N GLN A 115 1.28 6.98 4.01
CA GLN A 115 0.11 7.43 3.25
C GLN A 115 0.43 7.59 1.78
N CYS A 116 -0.43 7.08 0.92
CA CYS A 116 -0.43 7.37 -0.51
C CYS A 116 -1.04 8.77 -0.71
N LEU A 117 -0.18 9.77 -0.92
CA LEU A 117 -0.59 11.17 -1.03
C LEU A 117 -1.18 11.49 -2.40
N ALA A 118 -0.67 10.86 -3.46
CA ALA A 118 -1.16 11.05 -4.81
C ALA A 118 -1.00 9.78 -5.64
N ALA A 119 -1.91 9.60 -6.60
CA ALA A 119 -1.88 8.53 -7.58
C ALA A 119 -2.39 9.05 -8.93
N SER A 120 -1.67 8.78 -10.02
CA SER A 120 -2.11 9.11 -11.37
C SER A 120 -1.70 8.04 -12.37
N ALA A 121 -2.29 8.05 -13.58
CA ALA A 121 -1.93 7.11 -14.64
C ALA A 121 -1.84 7.80 -16.01
N ALA A 122 -0.86 7.35 -16.81
CA ALA A 122 -0.61 7.82 -18.17
C ALA A 122 -0.37 6.63 -19.12
N PRO A 123 -0.63 6.77 -20.44
CA PRO A 123 -0.39 5.70 -21.41
C PRO A 123 1.11 5.47 -21.67
N THR A 124 1.94 6.46 -21.42
CA THR A 124 3.39 6.43 -21.60
C THR A 124 4.10 6.99 -20.37
N LEU A 125 5.39 6.72 -20.21
CA LEU A 125 6.22 7.46 -19.26
C LEU A 125 6.21 8.94 -19.63
N SER A 126 5.96 9.81 -18.65
CA SER A 126 5.84 11.25 -18.84
C SER A 126 6.38 12.02 -17.65
N GLN A 127 7.35 12.87 -17.93
CA GLN A 127 7.91 13.79 -16.94
C GLN A 127 6.87 14.78 -16.40
N GLU A 128 5.94 15.20 -17.27
CA GLU A 128 4.84 16.10 -16.90
C GLU A 128 3.87 15.41 -15.92
N ARG A 129 3.60 14.12 -16.18
CA ARG A 129 2.73 13.33 -15.28
C ARG A 129 3.41 13.06 -13.95
N ALA A 130 4.70 12.73 -13.97
CA ALA A 130 5.50 12.56 -12.75
C ALA A 130 5.49 13.84 -11.90
N ALA A 131 5.79 14.99 -12.53
CA ALA A 131 5.79 16.30 -11.88
C ALA A 131 4.39 16.67 -11.34
N ALA A 132 3.34 16.52 -12.15
CA ALA A 132 1.97 16.80 -11.73
C ALA A 132 1.55 15.93 -10.54
N THR A 133 1.90 14.63 -10.54
CA THR A 133 1.57 13.73 -9.42
C THR A 133 2.31 14.11 -8.14
N LEU A 134 3.56 14.55 -8.25
CA LEU A 134 4.32 15.05 -7.10
C LEU A 134 3.69 16.33 -6.52
N LEU A 135 3.27 17.26 -7.38
CA LEU A 135 2.57 18.48 -6.96
C LEU A 135 1.20 18.19 -6.32
N ASP A 136 0.48 17.17 -6.81
CA ASP A 136 -0.75 16.68 -6.16
C ASP A 136 -0.47 16.18 -4.75
N GLY A 137 0.60 15.40 -4.57
CA GLY A 137 1.05 14.95 -3.25
C GLY A 137 1.37 16.11 -2.32
N ARG A 138 2.04 17.16 -2.82
CA ARG A 138 2.29 18.39 -2.05
C ARG A 138 1.00 19.11 -1.69
N ARG A 139 0.04 19.23 -2.62
CA ARG A 139 -1.28 19.82 -2.34
C ARG A 139 -2.02 19.07 -1.25
N GLN A 140 -1.95 17.74 -1.26
CA GLN A 140 -2.54 16.91 -0.23
C GLN A 140 -1.91 17.17 1.15
N LEU A 141 -0.58 17.31 1.23
CA LEU A 141 0.09 17.71 2.49
C LEU A 141 -0.40 19.06 2.99
N SER A 142 -0.53 20.05 2.10
CA SER A 142 -1.04 21.37 2.46
C SER A 142 -2.49 21.31 2.96
N ALA A 143 -3.34 20.50 2.34
CA ALA A 143 -4.72 20.28 2.77
C ALA A 143 -4.82 19.62 4.16
N LEU A 144 -3.80 18.83 4.54
CA LEU A 144 -3.67 18.22 5.88
C LEU A 144 -3.01 19.16 6.91
N GLY A 145 -2.68 20.41 6.54
CA GLY A 145 -1.96 21.33 7.41
C GLY A 145 -0.51 20.95 7.67
N LEU A 146 0.06 20.07 6.84
CA LEU A 146 1.41 19.56 7.01
C LEU A 146 2.43 20.38 6.23
N PRO A 147 3.66 20.48 6.73
CA PRO A 147 4.72 21.17 6.01
C PRO A 147 5.06 20.44 4.71
N GLY A 148 5.48 21.18 3.69
CA GLY A 148 5.93 20.64 2.41
C GLY A 148 7.18 19.76 2.52
N PRO A 149 7.49 18.96 1.49
CA PRO A 149 8.62 18.05 1.50
C PRO A 149 9.96 18.81 1.59
N ARG A 150 10.92 18.20 2.27
CA ARG A 150 12.34 18.59 2.22
C ARG A 150 13.14 17.67 1.34
N LEU A 151 12.74 16.39 1.28
CA LEU A 151 13.43 15.36 0.54
C LEU A 151 12.44 14.61 -0.35
N ILE A 152 12.76 14.54 -1.63
CA ILE A 152 12.01 13.82 -2.65
C ILE A 152 12.91 12.75 -3.23
N GLN A 153 12.48 11.50 -3.18
CA GLN A 153 13.24 10.35 -3.66
C GLN A 153 12.53 9.69 -4.84
N SER A 154 13.26 9.42 -5.90
CA SER A 154 12.83 8.60 -7.03
C SER A 154 13.95 7.65 -7.46
N ASP A 155 13.65 6.73 -8.35
CA ASP A 155 14.66 5.97 -9.07
C ASP A 155 15.32 6.80 -10.20
N ALA A 156 16.01 6.11 -11.11
CA ALA A 156 16.71 6.72 -12.25
C ALA A 156 15.88 6.67 -13.56
N GLY A 157 14.56 6.54 -13.48
CA GLY A 157 13.68 6.56 -14.65
C GLY A 157 13.86 7.83 -15.49
N SER A 158 13.63 7.72 -16.79
CA SER A 158 13.79 8.86 -17.72
C SER A 158 12.87 10.02 -17.42
N ASP A 159 11.69 9.73 -16.90
CA ASP A 159 10.68 10.69 -16.44
C ASP A 159 11.14 11.48 -15.20
N PHE A 160 11.92 10.85 -14.32
CA PHE A 160 12.45 11.49 -13.10
C PHE A 160 13.80 12.18 -13.31
N THR A 161 14.57 11.75 -14.31
CA THR A 161 15.86 12.38 -14.62
C THR A 161 15.74 13.55 -15.60
N SER A 162 14.54 13.89 -16.04
CA SER A 162 14.27 15.03 -16.92
C SER A 162 14.49 16.38 -16.23
N GLY A 163 14.87 17.39 -17.00
CA GLY A 163 15.04 18.75 -16.48
C GLY A 163 13.76 19.33 -15.88
N HIS A 164 12.60 19.05 -16.50
CA HIS A 164 11.31 19.52 -15.98
C HIS A 164 10.97 18.95 -14.60
N PHE A 165 11.09 17.63 -14.42
CA PHE A 165 10.83 17.01 -13.11
C PHE A 165 11.80 17.50 -12.03
N GLN A 166 13.10 17.63 -12.39
CA GLN A 166 14.10 18.14 -11.45
C GLN A 166 13.83 19.58 -11.03
N GLN A 167 13.40 20.44 -11.97
CA GLN A 167 13.02 21.82 -11.66
C GLN A 167 11.84 21.86 -10.67
N VAL A 168 10.79 21.10 -10.92
CA VAL A 168 9.65 20.99 -10.00
C VAL A 168 10.09 20.49 -8.62
N CYS A 169 11.01 19.52 -8.55
CA CYS A 169 11.54 19.07 -7.27
C CYS A 169 12.30 20.17 -6.54
N GLN A 170 13.14 20.96 -7.24
CA GLN A 170 13.91 22.07 -6.65
C GLN A 170 12.99 23.15 -6.08
N ASP A 171 11.86 23.42 -6.72
CA ASP A 171 10.87 24.43 -6.25
C ASP A 171 10.18 24.02 -4.96
N ILE A 172 10.16 22.73 -4.62
CA ILE A 172 9.40 22.23 -3.45
C ILE A 172 10.25 21.49 -2.41
N GLY A 173 11.49 21.11 -2.75
CA GLY A 173 12.40 20.40 -1.86
C GLY A 173 13.69 19.97 -2.55
N GLN A 174 14.45 19.09 -1.90
CA GLN A 174 15.67 18.52 -2.46
C GLN A 174 15.34 17.17 -3.13
N TRP A 175 15.68 17.02 -4.40
CA TRP A 175 15.58 15.74 -5.08
C TRP A 175 16.83 14.88 -4.87
N VAL A 176 16.62 13.60 -4.57
CA VAL A 176 17.67 12.60 -4.44
C VAL A 176 17.31 11.35 -5.23
N ARG A 177 18.18 11.04 -6.18
CA ARG A 177 18.08 9.81 -6.96
C ARG A 177 18.55 8.60 -6.14
N CYS A 178 17.69 7.63 -5.97
CA CYS A 178 18.03 6.37 -5.33
C CYS A 178 18.66 5.39 -6.33
N ARG A 179 19.76 4.76 -5.95
CA ARG A 179 20.38 3.71 -6.77
C ARG A 179 19.62 2.39 -6.62
N VAL A 180 19.63 1.59 -7.68
CA VAL A 180 19.11 0.21 -7.65
C VAL A 180 19.83 -0.58 -6.55
N ALA A 181 19.07 -1.34 -5.77
CA ALA A 181 19.57 -2.13 -4.64
C ALA A 181 20.19 -1.33 -3.46
N GLN A 182 20.05 -0.01 -3.45
CA GLN A 182 20.45 0.77 -2.28
C GLN A 182 19.52 0.49 -1.10
N VAL A 183 20.08 -0.01 0.00
CA VAL A 183 19.30 -0.29 1.23
C VAL A 183 18.81 1.04 1.81
N GLY A 184 17.49 1.10 2.10
CA GLY A 184 16.83 2.33 2.58
C GLY A 184 16.43 3.31 1.47
N GLY A 185 16.65 2.97 0.16
CA GLY A 185 16.22 3.77 -0.96
C GLY A 185 14.70 3.75 -1.15
N MET A 186 14.20 2.93 -2.08
CA MET A 186 12.79 2.91 -2.52
C MET A 186 11.93 1.79 -1.92
N GLY A 187 12.45 1.02 -0.96
CA GLY A 187 11.78 -0.18 -0.44
C GLY A 187 10.41 0.05 0.18
N ILE A 188 10.10 1.28 0.58
CA ILE A 188 8.80 1.68 1.12
C ILE A 188 7.80 1.75 -0.03
N LEU A 189 8.11 2.50 -1.05
CA LEU A 189 7.27 2.68 -2.22
C LEU A 189 7.17 1.39 -3.06
N GLU A 190 8.24 0.56 -3.12
CA GLU A 190 8.15 -0.78 -3.69
C GLU A 190 7.06 -1.62 -3.02
N ARG A 191 6.90 -1.48 -1.70
CA ARG A 191 5.84 -2.15 -0.97
C ARG A 191 4.47 -1.57 -1.29
N LEU A 192 4.34 -0.24 -1.41
CA LEU A 192 3.10 0.39 -1.86
C LEU A 192 2.70 -0.11 -3.25
N ASN A 193 3.63 -0.11 -4.21
CA ASN A 193 3.43 -0.64 -5.56
C ASN A 193 2.96 -2.10 -5.53
N ARG A 194 3.55 -2.92 -4.67
CA ARG A 194 3.12 -4.31 -4.51
C ARG A 194 1.71 -4.41 -3.94
N THR A 195 1.38 -3.63 -2.91
CA THR A 195 0.03 -3.58 -2.33
C THR A 195 -0.98 -3.09 -3.38
N PHE A 196 -0.66 -2.04 -4.12
CA PHE A 196 -1.50 -1.52 -5.19
C PHE A 196 -1.82 -2.61 -6.23
N LYS A 197 -0.80 -3.32 -6.73
CA LYS A 197 -1.00 -4.39 -7.73
C LYS A 197 -1.77 -5.58 -7.18
N HIS A 198 -1.25 -6.19 -6.13
CA HIS A 198 -1.70 -7.53 -5.72
C HIS A 198 -2.84 -7.51 -4.71
N GLU A 199 -3.01 -6.41 -3.96
CA GLU A 199 -4.05 -6.35 -2.93
C GLU A 199 -5.24 -5.48 -3.36
N PHE A 200 -5.09 -4.68 -4.42
CA PHE A 200 -6.16 -3.83 -4.93
C PHE A 200 -6.44 -4.06 -6.42
N ILE A 201 -5.56 -3.64 -7.35
CA ILE A 201 -5.88 -3.62 -8.79
C ILE A 201 -6.18 -5.00 -9.36
N PHE A 202 -5.40 -6.04 -9.08
CA PHE A 202 -5.64 -7.39 -9.60
C PHE A 202 -6.91 -8.07 -9.07
N ARG A 203 -7.69 -7.36 -8.27
CA ARG A 203 -8.99 -7.78 -7.75
C ARG A 203 -10.17 -7.05 -8.41
N HIS A 204 -9.87 -6.17 -9.34
CA HIS A 204 -10.84 -5.43 -10.12
C HIS A 204 -10.64 -5.76 -11.60
N GLU A 205 -11.71 -5.75 -12.36
CA GLU A 205 -11.64 -5.82 -13.82
C GLU A 205 -11.20 -4.44 -14.34
N VAL A 206 -9.92 -4.35 -14.72
CA VAL A 206 -9.30 -3.10 -15.16
C VAL A 206 -8.74 -3.31 -16.55
N ASN A 207 -9.57 -3.06 -17.55
CA ASN A 207 -9.27 -3.36 -18.95
C ASN A 207 -8.75 -2.15 -19.71
N THR A 208 -9.06 -0.93 -19.24
CA THR A 208 -8.70 0.31 -19.93
C THR A 208 -8.03 1.31 -19.02
N LEU A 209 -7.27 2.25 -19.63
CA LEU A 209 -6.67 3.37 -18.90
C LEU A 209 -7.72 4.23 -18.18
N ALA A 210 -8.90 4.38 -18.76
CA ALA A 210 -10.01 5.12 -18.14
C ALA A 210 -10.49 4.43 -16.86
N ASN A 211 -10.69 3.10 -16.90
CA ASN A 211 -11.08 2.30 -15.73
C ASN A 211 -9.99 2.36 -14.64
N LEU A 212 -8.72 2.25 -15.04
CA LEU A 212 -7.60 2.36 -14.12
C LEU A 212 -7.60 3.72 -13.41
N ARG A 213 -7.73 4.82 -14.15
CA ARG A 213 -7.80 6.18 -13.60
C ARG A 213 -8.96 6.37 -12.63
N ALA A 214 -10.13 5.83 -12.94
CA ALA A 214 -11.32 5.91 -12.09
C ALA A 214 -11.13 5.18 -10.74
N LEU A 215 -10.29 4.15 -10.69
CA LEU A 215 -10.03 3.37 -9.48
C LEU A 215 -8.96 3.99 -8.57
N LEU A 216 -8.09 4.88 -9.06
CA LEU A 216 -6.99 5.44 -8.25
C LEU A 216 -7.49 6.19 -6.99
N PRO A 217 -8.55 7.02 -7.03
CA PRO A 217 -9.07 7.65 -5.81
C PRO A 217 -9.64 6.62 -4.81
N ALA A 218 -10.25 5.55 -5.30
CA ALA A 218 -10.73 4.46 -4.45
C ALA A 218 -9.57 3.71 -3.79
N PHE A 219 -8.48 3.47 -4.52
CA PHE A 219 -7.26 2.92 -3.97
C PHE A 219 -6.70 3.77 -2.83
N GLN A 220 -6.57 5.09 -3.04
CA GLN A 220 -6.04 5.99 -2.00
C GLN A 220 -6.89 5.93 -0.72
N ARG A 221 -8.22 5.99 -0.83
CA ARG A 221 -9.11 5.86 0.34
C ARG A 221 -9.03 4.49 1.02
N TRP A 222 -8.86 3.43 0.25
CA TRP A 222 -8.76 2.07 0.78
C TRP A 222 -7.42 1.82 1.48
N TYR A 223 -6.34 2.42 0.94
CA TYR A 223 -4.98 2.21 1.43
C TYR A 223 -4.69 3.04 2.69
N ASN A 224 -5.11 4.30 2.75
CA ASN A 224 -4.89 5.25 3.84
C ASN A 224 -5.86 5.01 5.01
#